data_307208ebd18103225eaf897a43140b32
#
_entry.id   307208ebd18103225eaf897a43140b32
#
_cell.length_a   1.000
_cell.length_b   1.000
_cell.length_c   1.000
_cell.angle_alpha   90.00
_cell.angle_beta   90.00
_cell.angle_gamma   90.00
#
_symmetry.space_group_name_H-M   'P 1'
#
loop_
_entity.id
_entity.type
_entity.pdbx_description
1 polymer ?
#
loop_
_entity_poly.entity_id
_entity_poly.type
_entity_poly.pdbx_seq_one_letter_code
_entity_poly.pdbx_strand_id
1 'polypeptide(L)'
;GGGGGWAAQAGGQVDMGVFATGESNNQAGSVNIATNGAIQTAGVNSTGILAQSVGGGGGFLGINTANDYRMLLGSSSSEGSNSSFDVSVDNKGAITTNGNNSAALIAQSIGGGGGSASINWKETDDQDGKASTPPLLLGGVDSKTANSGNITVTNQSSLITTGLASPALLIQTIAGGGGAIQSLDDAYAGIIEF
;
A
#
# COMPACT_ATOMS: atom_id res chain seq x y z
N GLY A 1 0.68 -5.74 -16.77
CA GLY A 1 1.11 -5.45 -15.41
C GLY A 1 0.43 -6.34 -14.40
N GLY A 2 1.02 -6.50 -13.21
CA GLY A 2 0.42 -7.23 -12.10
C GLY A 2 -0.79 -6.49 -11.51
N GLY A 3 -1.58 -7.19 -10.71
CA GLY A 3 -2.70 -6.60 -9.98
C GLY A 3 -2.18 -5.84 -8.76
N GLY A 4 -2.36 -4.56 -8.73
CA GLY A 4 -1.99 -3.73 -7.61
C GLY A 4 -2.56 -2.33 -7.77
N GLY A 5 -2.26 -1.46 -6.85
CA GLY A 5 -2.71 -0.09 -6.91
C GLY A 5 -3.12 0.47 -5.57
N TRP A 6 -4.19 1.23 -5.57
CA TRP A 6 -4.76 1.83 -4.38
C TRP A 6 -6.19 1.35 -4.15
N ALA A 7 -6.51 1.03 -2.90
CA ALA A 7 -7.87 0.75 -2.50
C ALA A 7 -8.22 1.48 -1.20
N ALA A 8 -9.46 1.93 -1.10
CA ALA A 8 -10.08 2.40 0.14
C ALA A 8 -11.39 1.65 0.33
N GLN A 9 -11.58 1.05 1.49
CA GLN A 9 -12.69 0.15 1.73
C GLN A 9 -13.44 0.49 3.02
N ALA A 10 -14.75 0.36 2.97
CA ALA A 10 -15.65 0.54 4.10
C ALA A 10 -16.24 -0.78 4.65
N GLY A 11 -15.93 -1.93 4.09
CA GLY A 11 -16.37 -3.27 4.54
C GLY A 11 -16.13 -4.37 3.52
N GLY A 12 -15.90 -5.62 3.97
CA GLY A 12 -15.76 -6.80 3.13
C GLY A 12 -14.32 -7.27 2.90
N GLN A 13 -14.12 -8.23 2.01
CA GLN A 13 -12.81 -8.78 1.67
C GLN A 13 -12.11 -7.88 0.64
N VAL A 14 -10.83 -7.58 0.86
CA VAL A 14 -9.99 -6.86 -0.10
C VAL A 14 -8.79 -7.74 -0.46
N ASP A 15 -8.72 -8.10 -1.73
CA ASP A 15 -7.60 -8.83 -2.31
C ASP A 15 -6.97 -7.95 -3.41
N MET A 16 -5.72 -7.49 -3.17
CA MET A 16 -4.97 -6.71 -4.14
C MET A 16 -3.77 -7.53 -4.61
N GLY A 17 -3.87 -8.12 -5.80
CA GLY A 17 -2.78 -8.93 -6.31
C GLY A 17 -3.13 -9.75 -7.54
N VAL A 18 -2.21 -10.62 -7.92
CA VAL A 18 -2.39 -11.62 -8.97
C VAL A 18 -2.67 -12.97 -8.32
N PHE A 19 -3.86 -13.49 -8.52
CA PHE A 19 -4.33 -14.77 -7.97
C PHE A 19 -4.47 -15.81 -9.10
N ALA A 20 -3.42 -16.01 -9.89
CA ALA A 20 -3.39 -17.01 -10.94
C ALA A 20 -2.82 -18.34 -10.44
N THR A 21 -3.42 -19.45 -10.85
CA THR A 21 -2.83 -20.79 -10.71
C THR A 21 -1.90 -21.03 -11.91
N GLY A 22 -0.60 -21.15 -11.67
CA GLY A 22 0.42 -21.38 -12.70
C GLY A 22 1.52 -20.31 -12.73
N GLU A 23 2.43 -20.44 -13.67
CA GLU A 23 3.50 -19.48 -13.86
C GLU A 23 2.95 -18.12 -14.33
N SER A 24 3.16 -17.06 -13.57
CA SER A 24 2.86 -15.70 -13.98
C SER A 24 4.13 -14.86 -13.99
N ASN A 25 4.55 -14.40 -15.16
CA ASN A 25 5.67 -13.48 -15.33
C ASN A 25 5.11 -12.08 -15.57
N ASN A 26 4.76 -11.38 -14.49
CA ASN A 26 4.22 -10.03 -14.59
C ASN A 26 5.34 -9.00 -14.47
N GLN A 27 5.35 -8.08 -15.42
CA GLN A 27 6.25 -6.93 -15.41
C GLN A 27 5.42 -5.65 -15.39
N ALA A 28 5.71 -4.78 -14.41
CA ALA A 28 5.20 -3.43 -14.41
C ALA A 28 6.00 -2.54 -15.37
N GLY A 29 5.68 -1.26 -15.44
CA GLY A 29 6.47 -0.24 -16.13
C GLY A 29 7.11 0.73 -15.16
N SER A 30 8.07 1.50 -15.62
CA SER A 30 8.63 2.63 -14.86
C SER A 30 7.60 3.74 -14.71
N VAL A 31 7.64 4.44 -13.57
CA VAL A 31 6.76 5.56 -13.26
C VAL A 31 7.59 6.83 -13.10
N ASN A 32 7.23 7.87 -13.87
CA ASN A 32 7.86 9.18 -13.75
C ASN A 32 6.79 10.24 -13.50
N ILE A 33 6.91 10.96 -12.39
CA ILE A 33 6.02 12.06 -12.02
C ILE A 33 6.82 13.33 -11.85
N ALA A 34 6.37 14.41 -12.48
CA ALA A 34 6.90 15.75 -12.26
C ALA A 34 5.75 16.71 -11.92
N THR A 35 5.85 17.40 -10.80
CA THR A 35 4.84 18.34 -10.31
C THR A 35 5.46 19.70 -10.00
N ASN A 36 4.79 20.77 -10.45
CA ASN A 36 5.25 22.15 -10.20
C ASN A 36 4.24 22.96 -9.36
N GLY A 37 2.99 22.53 -9.28
CA GLY A 37 1.92 23.20 -8.55
C GLY A 37 1.74 22.66 -7.14
N ALA A 38 1.12 23.46 -6.27
CA ALA A 38 0.75 23.00 -4.93
C ALA A 38 -0.39 21.97 -4.99
N ILE A 39 -0.31 20.95 -4.14
CA ILE A 39 -1.33 19.92 -3.97
C ILE A 39 -1.91 20.04 -2.56
N GLN A 40 -3.23 20.06 -2.46
CA GLN A 40 -3.91 20.06 -1.17
C GLN A 40 -5.04 19.04 -1.16
N THR A 41 -5.08 18.19 -0.13
CA THR A 41 -6.15 17.23 0.10
C THR A 41 -6.69 17.37 1.52
N ALA A 42 -7.98 17.08 1.72
CA ALA A 42 -8.63 17.20 3.03
C ALA A 42 -9.43 15.95 3.43
N GLY A 43 -9.64 15.02 2.53
CA GLY A 43 -10.39 13.79 2.79
C GLY A 43 -9.59 12.73 3.52
N VAL A 44 -10.27 11.82 4.20
CA VAL A 44 -9.68 10.58 4.72
C VAL A 44 -9.20 9.72 3.54
N ASN A 45 -8.06 9.03 3.68
CA ASN A 45 -7.43 8.23 2.63
C ASN A 45 -7.13 9.03 1.33
N SER A 46 -6.84 10.31 1.45
CA SER A 46 -6.62 11.22 0.33
C SER A 46 -5.15 11.61 0.21
N THR A 47 -4.34 10.69 -0.28
CA THR A 47 -2.90 10.89 -0.51
C THR A 47 -2.65 11.96 -1.57
N GLY A 48 -1.64 12.82 -1.36
CA GLY A 48 -1.28 13.89 -2.29
C GLY A 48 -0.69 13.35 -3.59
N ILE A 49 0.38 12.57 -3.52
CA ILE A 49 0.99 11.88 -4.67
C ILE A 49 1.15 10.40 -4.32
N LEU A 50 0.67 9.53 -5.21
CA LEU A 50 0.89 8.09 -5.16
C LEU A 50 1.56 7.63 -6.45
N ALA A 51 2.85 7.25 -6.36
CA ALA A 51 3.65 6.74 -7.46
C ALA A 51 3.98 5.27 -7.22
N GLN A 52 3.47 4.36 -8.04
CA GLN A 52 3.62 2.92 -7.83
C GLN A 52 4.00 2.18 -9.10
N SER A 53 5.04 1.32 -9.01
CA SER A 53 5.33 0.27 -9.97
C SER A 53 5.13 -1.07 -9.28
N VAL A 54 4.11 -1.84 -9.70
CA VAL A 54 3.70 -3.07 -9.01
C VAL A 54 3.68 -4.24 -9.98
N GLY A 55 4.54 -5.23 -9.79
CA GLY A 55 4.67 -6.41 -10.63
C GLY A 55 3.71 -7.54 -10.23
N GLY A 56 3.86 -8.10 -9.05
CA GLY A 56 3.11 -9.27 -8.61
C GLY A 56 1.78 -8.95 -7.91
N GLY A 57 1.70 -7.82 -7.25
CA GLY A 57 0.49 -7.41 -6.53
C GLY A 57 0.81 -6.58 -5.29
N GLY A 58 -0.24 -6.05 -4.66
CA GLY A 58 -0.08 -5.17 -3.52
C GLY A 58 -0.27 -3.70 -3.86
N GLY A 59 0.41 -2.80 -3.15
CA GLY A 59 0.28 -1.37 -3.34
C GLY A 59 -0.06 -0.64 -2.04
N PHE A 60 -1.03 0.26 -2.08
CA PHE A 60 -1.49 1.01 -0.91
C PHE A 60 -2.95 0.68 -0.59
N LEU A 61 -3.22 0.36 0.67
CA LEU A 61 -4.56 0.06 1.17
C LEU A 61 -4.89 0.97 2.35
N GLY A 62 -5.96 1.74 2.22
CA GLY A 62 -6.55 2.52 3.30
C GLY A 62 -7.86 1.90 3.79
N ILE A 63 -7.96 1.59 5.08
CA ILE A 63 -9.15 1.00 5.68
C ILE A 63 -9.66 1.89 6.80
N ASN A 64 -10.96 2.15 6.76
CA ASN A 64 -11.63 2.97 7.75
C ASN A 64 -12.96 2.32 8.15
N THR A 65 -12.93 1.22 8.92
CA THR A 65 -14.15 0.53 9.31
C THR A 65 -13.98 -0.51 10.42
N ALA A 66 -15.13 -1.01 10.92
CA ALA A 66 -15.28 -1.80 12.12
C ALA A 66 -15.73 -3.26 11.88
N ASN A 67 -15.59 -3.82 10.67
CA ASN A 67 -16.11 -5.15 10.36
C ASN A 67 -15.00 -6.17 10.10
N ASP A 68 -15.33 -7.47 10.18
CA ASP A 68 -14.42 -8.58 9.87
C ASP A 68 -13.94 -8.56 8.43
N TYR A 69 -12.62 -8.57 8.21
CA TYR A 69 -12.03 -8.64 6.88
C TYR A 69 -10.95 -9.68 6.80
N ARG A 70 -10.79 -10.20 5.59
CA ARG A 70 -9.54 -10.77 5.15
C ARG A 70 -8.89 -9.79 4.19
N MET A 71 -7.62 -9.48 4.42
CA MET A 71 -6.86 -8.60 3.53
C MET A 71 -5.63 -9.33 3.02
N LEU A 72 -5.49 -9.35 1.72
CA LEU A 72 -4.31 -9.89 1.05
C LEU A 72 -3.74 -8.83 0.11
N LEU A 73 -2.51 -8.39 0.39
CA LEU A 73 -1.72 -7.56 -0.51
C LEU A 73 -0.56 -8.40 -1.02
N GLY A 74 -0.65 -8.90 -2.25
CA GLY A 74 0.42 -9.70 -2.79
C GLY A 74 0.02 -10.59 -3.94
N SER A 75 0.81 -11.61 -4.18
CA SER A 75 0.57 -12.60 -5.23
C SER A 75 0.45 -13.98 -4.62
N SER A 76 -0.52 -14.76 -5.07
CA SER A 76 -0.66 -16.18 -4.71
C SER A 76 -0.06 -17.13 -5.76
N SER A 77 0.63 -16.62 -6.79
CA SER A 77 1.22 -17.49 -7.80
C SER A 77 2.58 -18.04 -7.35
N SER A 78 2.67 -19.36 -7.27
CA SER A 78 3.82 -20.09 -6.74
C SER A 78 5.01 -20.22 -7.68
N GLU A 79 4.91 -19.88 -8.96
CA GLU A 79 5.93 -20.24 -9.96
C GLU A 79 6.36 -19.12 -10.92
N GLY A 80 5.96 -17.89 -10.70
CA GLY A 80 6.22 -16.78 -11.59
C GLY A 80 7.36 -15.85 -11.15
N SER A 81 7.96 -15.18 -12.11
CA SER A 81 8.91 -14.10 -11.92
C SER A 81 8.18 -12.75 -12.05
N ASN A 82 7.95 -12.08 -10.94
CA ASN A 82 7.27 -10.79 -10.93
C ASN A 82 8.29 -9.66 -10.75
N SER A 83 8.20 -8.63 -11.56
CA SER A 83 9.15 -7.53 -11.50
C SER A 83 8.47 -6.17 -11.56
N SER A 84 8.92 -5.26 -10.72
CA SER A 84 8.61 -3.85 -10.80
C SER A 84 9.83 -3.08 -11.33
N PHE A 85 9.61 -1.83 -11.72
CA PHE A 85 10.61 -0.97 -12.32
C PHE A 85 10.76 0.34 -11.56
N ASP A 86 11.63 1.20 -12.06
CA ASP A 86 12.01 2.42 -11.40
C ASP A 86 10.83 3.38 -11.22
N VAL A 87 10.80 4.05 -10.08
CA VAL A 87 9.86 5.11 -9.75
C VAL A 87 10.63 6.40 -9.51
N SER A 88 10.32 7.43 -10.27
CA SER A 88 10.94 8.75 -10.14
C SER A 88 9.87 9.81 -9.89
N VAL A 89 10.06 10.61 -8.84
CA VAL A 89 9.19 11.74 -8.51
C VAL A 89 10.03 13.00 -8.36
N ASP A 90 9.77 14.01 -9.18
CA ASP A 90 10.31 15.37 -9.04
C ASP A 90 9.18 16.33 -8.63
N ASN A 91 9.12 16.67 -7.35
CA ASN A 91 8.11 17.55 -6.79
C ASN A 91 8.69 18.92 -6.45
N LYS A 92 8.16 19.97 -7.09
CA LYS A 92 8.53 21.37 -6.84
C LYS A 92 7.44 22.16 -6.11
N GLY A 93 6.24 21.60 -6.01
CA GLY A 93 5.11 22.22 -5.32
C GLY A 93 4.98 21.76 -3.86
N ALA A 94 4.42 22.61 -3.02
CA ALA A 94 4.06 22.21 -1.66
C ALA A 94 2.92 21.19 -1.68
N ILE A 95 3.00 20.16 -0.83
CA ILE A 95 1.94 19.19 -0.64
C ILE A 95 1.41 19.27 0.78
N THR A 96 0.11 19.47 0.94
CA THR A 96 -0.56 19.51 2.23
C THR A 96 -1.73 18.53 2.25
N THR A 97 -1.74 17.60 3.21
CA THR A 97 -2.85 16.67 3.42
C THR A 97 -3.40 16.82 4.84
N ASN A 98 -4.71 16.95 4.99
CA ASN A 98 -5.34 17.18 6.28
C ASN A 98 -6.18 16.00 6.79
N GLY A 99 -6.41 15.01 5.98
CA GLY A 99 -7.20 13.83 6.37
C GLY A 99 -6.38 12.74 7.06
N ASN A 100 -7.04 11.90 7.84
CA ASN A 100 -6.42 10.69 8.38
C ASN A 100 -6.07 9.70 7.24
N ASN A 101 -5.03 8.90 7.43
CA ASN A 101 -4.52 7.95 6.44
C ASN A 101 -4.17 8.61 5.09
N SER A 102 -3.72 9.85 5.12
CA SER A 102 -3.52 10.69 3.94
C SER A 102 -2.07 11.15 3.86
N ALA A 103 -1.21 10.30 3.32
CA ALA A 103 0.20 10.64 3.11
C ALA A 103 0.36 11.83 2.15
N ALA A 104 1.41 12.64 2.31
CA ALA A 104 1.69 13.67 1.31
C ALA A 104 2.28 13.06 0.04
N LEU A 105 3.28 12.18 0.14
CA LEU A 105 3.89 11.50 -1.00
C LEU A 105 4.18 10.03 -0.68
N ILE A 106 3.72 9.13 -1.52
CA ILE A 106 4.05 7.69 -1.50
C ILE A 106 4.74 7.33 -2.81
N ALA A 107 5.91 6.69 -2.73
CA ALA A 107 6.62 6.12 -3.87
C ALA A 107 6.96 4.66 -3.58
N GLN A 108 6.46 3.74 -4.43
CA GLN A 108 6.62 2.30 -4.21
C GLN A 108 7.04 1.58 -5.49
N SER A 109 8.01 0.66 -5.33
CA SER A 109 8.39 -0.31 -6.37
C SER A 109 8.29 -1.71 -5.77
N ILE A 110 7.25 -2.47 -6.17
CA ILE A 110 6.86 -3.74 -5.53
C ILE A 110 6.90 -4.86 -6.56
N GLY A 111 7.86 -5.78 -6.44
CA GLY A 111 8.04 -6.90 -7.36
C GLY A 111 7.09 -8.06 -7.08
N GLY A 112 7.30 -8.79 -6.00
CA GLY A 112 6.57 -10.03 -5.68
C GLY A 112 5.24 -9.82 -4.96
N GLY A 113 5.11 -8.77 -4.19
CA GLY A 113 3.89 -8.48 -3.45
C GLY A 113 4.16 -7.66 -2.19
N GLY A 114 3.09 -7.25 -1.51
CA GLY A 114 3.18 -6.42 -0.32
C GLY A 114 2.82 -4.97 -0.56
N GLY A 115 3.39 -4.06 0.21
CA GLY A 115 3.12 -2.63 0.08
C GLY A 115 2.84 -1.94 1.40
N SER A 116 1.85 -1.07 1.46
CA SER A 116 1.47 -0.38 2.69
C SER A 116 -0.01 -0.52 2.98
N ALA A 117 -0.34 -0.78 4.24
CA ALA A 117 -1.69 -0.71 4.73
C ALA A 117 -1.81 0.35 5.83
N SER A 118 -2.81 1.20 5.73
CA SER A 118 -3.20 2.15 6.77
C SER A 118 -4.58 1.75 7.28
N ILE A 119 -4.66 1.40 8.55
CA ILE A 119 -5.84 0.77 9.14
C ILE A 119 -6.36 1.65 10.25
N ASN A 120 -7.61 2.09 10.11
CA ASN A 120 -8.40 2.66 11.18
C ASN A 120 -9.42 1.60 11.62
N TRP A 121 -9.00 0.76 12.54
CA TRP A 121 -9.84 -0.30 13.09
C TRP A 121 -10.62 0.22 14.29
N LYS A 122 -11.89 -0.05 14.32
CA LYS A 122 -12.69 0.15 15.51
C LYS A 122 -13.27 -1.20 15.92
N GLU A 123 -12.84 -1.68 17.08
CA GLU A 123 -13.38 -2.91 17.66
C GLU A 123 -14.90 -2.80 17.79
N THR A 124 -15.63 -3.68 17.12
CA THR A 124 -17.06 -3.88 17.40
C THR A 124 -17.15 -5.05 18.34
N ASP A 125 -17.68 -4.83 19.55
CA ASP A 125 -18.09 -5.89 20.45
C ASP A 125 -19.09 -6.78 19.71
N ASP A 126 -18.62 -7.92 19.22
CA ASP A 126 -19.53 -9.00 18.86
C ASP A 126 -20.30 -9.40 20.11
N GLN A 127 -21.60 -9.62 19.98
CA GLN A 127 -22.50 -10.01 21.08
C GLN A 127 -22.02 -11.28 21.81
N ASP A 128 -21.04 -11.98 21.28
CA ASP A 128 -20.42 -13.19 21.83
C ASP A 128 -19.03 -12.94 22.49
N GLY A 129 -18.57 -11.70 22.62
CA GLY A 129 -17.31 -11.35 23.30
C GLY A 129 -16.05 -11.87 22.64
N LYS A 130 -16.09 -12.20 21.35
CA LYS A 130 -14.93 -12.55 20.55
C LYS A 130 -14.60 -11.37 19.63
N ALA A 131 -13.55 -10.65 19.98
CA ALA A 131 -12.90 -9.75 19.04
C ALA A 131 -12.36 -10.59 17.87
N SER A 132 -13.00 -10.53 16.71
CA SER A 132 -12.46 -11.14 15.52
C SER A 132 -11.58 -10.10 14.80
N THR A 133 -10.28 -10.26 14.96
CA THR A 133 -9.30 -9.49 14.20
C THR A 133 -9.00 -10.23 12.90
N PRO A 134 -9.23 -9.60 11.75
CA PRO A 134 -9.01 -10.27 10.47
C PRO A 134 -7.52 -10.49 10.21
N PRO A 135 -7.15 -11.59 9.56
CA PRO A 135 -5.78 -11.78 9.13
C PRO A 135 -5.42 -10.77 8.03
N LEU A 136 -4.27 -10.12 8.19
CA LEU A 136 -3.65 -9.27 7.17
C LEU A 136 -2.41 -10.00 6.64
N LEU A 137 -2.44 -10.36 5.37
CA LEU A 137 -1.30 -10.95 4.68
C LEU A 137 -0.67 -9.92 3.74
N LEU A 138 0.59 -9.58 4.01
CA LEU A 138 1.40 -8.72 3.14
C LEU A 138 2.53 -9.54 2.52
N GLY A 139 2.50 -9.74 1.23
CA GLY A 139 3.57 -10.43 0.54
C GLY A 139 3.09 -11.37 -0.55
N GLY A 140 4.03 -12.06 -1.17
CA GLY A 140 3.74 -13.11 -2.14
C GLY A 140 3.94 -14.47 -1.50
N VAL A 141 3.02 -15.39 -1.73
CA VAL A 141 3.21 -16.80 -1.40
C VAL A 141 4.00 -17.43 -2.54
N ASP A 142 5.17 -18.00 -2.22
CA ASP A 142 5.99 -18.80 -3.15
C ASP A 142 6.51 -18.11 -4.43
N SER A 143 6.72 -16.79 -4.44
CA SER A 143 7.38 -16.17 -5.59
C SER A 143 8.86 -16.54 -5.66
N LYS A 144 9.25 -17.36 -6.65
CA LYS A 144 10.63 -17.87 -6.80
C LYS A 144 11.66 -16.78 -7.10
N THR A 145 11.28 -15.77 -7.87
CA THR A 145 12.12 -14.62 -8.17
C THR A 145 11.26 -13.38 -8.36
N ALA A 146 11.50 -12.38 -7.52
CA ALA A 146 10.87 -11.10 -7.67
C ALA A 146 11.93 -10.00 -7.62
N ASN A 147 11.85 -9.04 -8.53
CA ASN A 147 12.75 -7.91 -8.57
C ASN A 147 11.97 -6.61 -8.39
N SER A 148 12.58 -5.67 -7.70
CA SER A 148 12.07 -4.31 -7.59
C SER A 148 13.02 -3.31 -8.24
N GLY A 149 12.48 -2.22 -8.78
CA GLY A 149 13.27 -1.12 -9.33
C GLY A 149 13.73 -0.14 -8.25
N ASN A 150 14.52 0.83 -8.66
CA ASN A 150 14.99 1.91 -7.81
C ASN A 150 13.90 2.99 -7.63
N ILE A 151 13.95 3.68 -6.49
CA ILE A 151 13.08 4.83 -6.25
C ILE A 151 13.95 6.08 -6.09
N THR A 152 13.62 7.10 -6.86
CA THR A 152 14.25 8.42 -6.75
C THR A 152 13.18 9.46 -6.46
N VAL A 153 13.27 10.12 -5.33
CA VAL A 153 12.38 11.25 -4.98
C VAL A 153 13.20 12.50 -4.79
N THR A 154 12.95 13.49 -5.63
CA THR A 154 13.46 14.86 -5.48
C THR A 154 12.31 15.74 -5.03
N ASN A 155 12.39 16.25 -3.80
CA ASN A 155 11.39 17.17 -3.27
C ASN A 155 12.03 18.52 -2.95
N GLN A 156 11.54 19.57 -3.58
CA GLN A 156 12.07 20.93 -3.45
C GLN A 156 11.14 21.86 -2.65
N SER A 157 10.08 21.32 -2.06
CA SER A 157 9.10 22.09 -1.32
C SER A 157 8.62 21.37 -0.07
N SER A 158 7.69 21.95 0.68
CA SER A 158 7.19 21.36 1.92
C SER A 158 6.24 20.18 1.67
N LEU A 159 6.36 19.15 2.52
CA LEU A 159 5.40 18.05 2.66
C LEU A 159 4.79 18.17 4.06
N ILE A 160 3.50 18.47 4.14
CA ILE A 160 2.79 18.71 5.40
C ILE A 160 1.62 17.75 5.50
N THR A 161 1.55 17.03 6.62
CA THR A 161 0.42 16.17 6.96
C THR A 161 -0.08 16.53 8.36
N THR A 162 -1.39 16.62 8.56
CA THR A 162 -2.00 16.92 9.86
C THR A 162 -2.90 15.81 10.37
N GLY A 163 -3.24 14.83 9.52
CA GLY A 163 -4.06 13.68 9.88
C GLY A 163 -3.28 12.60 10.64
N LEU A 164 -4.00 11.75 11.37
CA LEU A 164 -3.44 10.58 12.02
C LEU A 164 -3.02 9.53 10.98
N ALA A 165 -1.97 8.75 11.27
CA ALA A 165 -1.37 7.75 10.37
C ALA A 165 -1.13 8.30 8.95
N SER A 166 -0.66 9.53 8.86
CA SER A 166 -0.47 10.26 7.61
C SER A 166 1.02 10.63 7.46
N PRO A 167 1.87 9.74 6.96
CA PRO A 167 3.29 10.06 6.78
C PRO A 167 3.47 11.17 5.74
N ALA A 168 4.42 12.08 5.98
CA ALA A 168 4.76 13.09 5.00
C ALA A 168 5.40 12.45 3.75
N LEU A 169 6.24 11.43 3.95
CA LEU A 169 6.93 10.71 2.88
C LEU A 169 7.02 9.22 3.20
N LEU A 170 6.58 8.37 2.28
CA LEU A 170 6.75 6.94 2.34
C LEU A 170 7.43 6.44 1.07
N ILE A 171 8.62 5.87 1.21
CA ILE A 171 9.38 5.28 0.09
C ILE A 171 9.61 3.81 0.41
N GLN A 172 9.21 2.92 -0.51
CA GLN A 172 9.39 1.48 -0.34
C GLN A 172 9.79 0.79 -1.63
N THR A 173 10.84 -0.02 -1.56
CA THR A 173 11.20 -0.98 -2.61
C THR A 173 11.12 -2.38 -2.00
N ILE A 174 10.26 -3.23 -2.56
CA ILE A 174 9.94 -4.56 -2.03
C ILE A 174 10.07 -5.58 -3.16
N ALA A 175 11.06 -6.45 -3.07
CA ALA A 175 11.27 -7.47 -4.11
C ALA A 175 10.37 -8.70 -3.89
N GLY A 176 10.51 -9.39 -2.76
CA GLY A 176 9.83 -10.68 -2.50
C GLY A 176 8.48 -10.55 -1.84
N GLY A 177 8.40 -9.79 -0.79
CA GLY A 177 7.18 -9.62 0.01
C GLY A 177 7.42 -8.74 1.23
N GLY A 178 6.35 -8.42 1.97
CA GLY A 178 6.41 -7.56 3.14
C GLY A 178 5.89 -6.15 2.90
N GLY A 179 6.17 -5.24 3.81
CA GLY A 179 5.67 -3.88 3.68
C GLY A 179 5.59 -3.11 4.99
N ALA A 180 4.70 -2.12 5.04
CA ALA A 180 4.45 -1.32 6.23
C ALA A 180 2.98 -1.30 6.59
N ILE A 181 2.69 -1.39 7.89
CA ILE A 181 1.36 -1.26 8.44
C ILE A 181 1.35 -0.08 9.39
N GLN A 182 0.34 0.75 9.25
CA GLN A 182 0.05 1.84 10.18
C GLN A 182 -1.35 1.61 10.73
N SER A 183 -1.48 1.54 12.05
CA SER A 183 -2.77 1.47 12.74
C SER A 183 -3.02 2.77 13.49
N LEU A 184 -4.25 3.24 13.46
CA LEU A 184 -4.71 4.38 14.24
C LEU A 184 -5.12 4.01 15.67
N ASP A 185 -5.28 2.70 15.93
CA ASP A 185 -5.71 2.20 17.22
C ASP A 185 -4.62 1.34 17.87
N ASP A 186 -4.41 1.50 19.18
CA ASP A 186 -3.40 0.76 19.94
C ASP A 186 -3.77 -0.73 20.12
N ALA A 187 -4.94 -1.15 19.64
CA ALA A 187 -5.56 -2.45 19.90
C ALA A 187 -5.59 -3.41 18.70
N TYR A 188 -4.78 -3.22 17.65
CA TYR A 188 -4.73 -4.23 16.59
C TYR A 188 -4.06 -5.52 17.11
N ALA A 189 -4.86 -6.52 17.46
CA ALA A 189 -4.42 -7.84 17.92
C ALA A 189 -4.50 -8.93 16.82
N GLY A 190 -4.50 -8.53 15.54
CA GLY A 190 -4.60 -9.45 14.41
C GLY A 190 -3.30 -10.18 14.10
N ILE A 191 -3.39 -11.23 13.30
CA ILE A 191 -2.24 -11.96 12.74
C ILE A 191 -1.74 -11.19 11.53
N ILE A 192 -0.47 -10.81 11.55
CA ILE A 192 0.23 -10.20 10.42
C ILE A 192 1.22 -11.24 9.89
N GLU A 193 1.10 -11.61 8.64
CA GLU A 193 2.02 -12.51 7.95
C GLU A 193 2.73 -11.75 6.82
N PHE A 194 4.05 -12.00 6.68
CA PHE A 194 4.93 -11.37 5.68
C PHE A 194 5.47 -12.39 4.71
#